data_42f2f25405f8e5cd81c083e1a69f91ea
#
_entry.id   42f2f25405f8e5cd81c083e1a69f91ea
#
_cell.length_a   1.000
_cell.length_b   1.000
_cell.length_c   1.000
_cell.angle_alpha   90.00
_cell.angle_beta   90.00
_cell.angle_gamma   90.00
#
_symmetry.space_group_name_H-M   'P 1'
#
loop_
_entity.id
_entity.type
_entity.pdbx_description
1 polymer ?
#
loop_
_entity_poly.entity_id
_entity_poly.type
_entity_poly.pdbx_seq_one_letter_code
_entity_poly.pdbx_strand_id
1 'polypeptide(L)'
;MRSEIHAAVPLWINTPLEPPLPSGSPVTERWRLVQKHLPPLAELLDVEIVIMNAEGYCVGGTGPYLRGVGFRMPADNALTYSLRSGQSSMVLTPGKEEVCRTCSGKGACADVANFTGPVVIENEIVAVVQIVAFTDNQRAELLMKSEKAFELISQIIGFAWARGRDVESLPEQPRDDRFPSIIGESKAILRLKAAILKAAGTNATVLIQGESGTGKELIAQAVHDNSPRHTGPFVAINCGAIPESLMESELFGYEPGA
;
A
#
# COMPACT_ATOMS: atom_id res chain seq x y z
N MET A 1 -11.83 21.02 9.19
CA MET A 1 -10.66 21.00 10.07
C MET A 1 -9.46 20.21 9.54
N ARG A 2 -9.61 19.20 8.69
CA ARG A 2 -8.47 18.50 8.04
C ARG A 2 -7.81 19.26 6.88
N SER A 3 -8.43 20.31 6.31
CA SER A 3 -7.88 21.06 5.18
C SER A 3 -6.70 21.97 5.53
N GLU A 4 -6.50 22.32 6.80
CA GLU A 4 -5.39 23.19 7.25
C GLU A 4 -4.09 22.46 7.54
N ILE A 5 -4.16 21.13 7.79
CA ILE A 5 -2.98 20.29 8.07
C ILE A 5 -2.08 20.12 6.82
N HIS A 6 -2.62 20.36 5.62
CA HIS A 6 -1.85 20.26 4.38
C HIS A 6 -0.73 21.31 4.22
N ALA A 7 -0.71 22.35 5.06
CA ALA A 7 0.32 23.40 5.02
C ALA A 7 1.59 23.05 5.82
N ALA A 8 1.51 22.13 6.76
CA ALA A 8 2.64 21.75 7.62
C ALA A 8 3.33 20.48 7.08
N VAL A 9 3.99 20.61 5.94
CA VAL A 9 4.79 19.51 5.38
C VAL A 9 6.15 19.52 6.05
N PRO A 10 6.62 18.40 6.65
CA PRO A 10 7.98 18.32 7.18
C PRO A 10 9.01 18.73 6.14
N LEU A 11 10.01 19.55 6.55
CA LEU A 11 11.00 20.10 5.64
C LEU A 11 11.72 19.07 4.78
N TRP A 12 11.96 17.87 5.33
CA TRP A 12 12.65 16.80 4.62
C TRP A 12 11.83 16.20 3.45
N ILE A 13 10.50 16.35 3.45
CA ILE A 13 9.65 15.91 2.32
C ILE A 13 9.83 16.81 1.10
N ASN A 14 10.26 18.06 1.30
CA ASN A 14 10.51 19.03 0.23
C ASN A 14 11.98 19.12 -0.19
N THR A 15 12.89 18.41 0.49
CA THR A 15 14.30 18.31 0.07
C THR A 15 14.44 17.22 -1.00
N PRO A 16 15.41 17.34 -1.93
CA PRO A 16 15.74 16.25 -2.84
C PRO A 16 16.11 15.00 -2.01
N LEU A 17 15.23 14.00 -2.07
CA LEU A 17 15.43 12.75 -1.34
C LEU A 17 16.33 11.82 -2.16
N GLU A 18 17.15 11.01 -1.48
CA GLU A 18 17.89 9.94 -2.13
C GLU A 18 16.92 8.95 -2.82
N PRO A 19 17.36 8.24 -3.87
CA PRO A 19 16.48 7.42 -4.70
C PRO A 19 15.66 6.42 -3.88
N PRO A 20 14.45 6.08 -4.36
CA PRO A 20 13.56 5.14 -3.67
C PRO A 20 14.19 3.75 -3.57
N LEU A 21 13.69 2.95 -2.62
CA LEU A 21 14.04 1.53 -2.50
C LEU A 21 13.91 0.82 -3.85
N PRO A 22 14.85 -0.07 -4.20
CA PRO A 22 14.74 -0.87 -5.42
C PRO A 22 13.40 -1.61 -5.47
N SER A 23 12.71 -1.53 -6.62
CA SER A 23 11.49 -2.28 -6.85
C SER A 23 11.80 -3.78 -6.82
N GLY A 24 11.11 -4.55 -5.97
CA GLY A 24 11.25 -6.00 -5.88
C GLY A 24 11.94 -6.55 -4.63
N SER A 25 12.31 -5.71 -3.66
CA SER A 25 12.79 -6.20 -2.37
C SER A 25 11.64 -6.86 -1.57
N PRO A 26 11.82 -8.07 -0.96
CA PRO A 26 10.82 -8.70 -0.09
C PRO A 26 10.41 -7.83 1.11
N VAL A 27 11.26 -6.87 1.50
CA VAL A 27 10.96 -5.80 2.47
C VAL A 27 9.73 -4.98 2.04
N THR A 28 9.48 -4.81 0.73
CA THR A 28 8.37 -3.99 0.23
C THR A 28 6.99 -4.59 0.47
N GLU A 29 6.80 -5.91 0.47
CA GLU A 29 5.50 -6.54 0.72
C GLU A 29 5.08 -6.46 2.19
N ARG A 30 6.00 -6.74 3.12
CA ARG A 30 5.78 -6.58 4.56
C ARG A 30 5.34 -5.16 4.88
N TRP A 31 6.03 -4.18 4.33
CA TRP A 31 5.74 -2.76 4.56
C TRP A 31 4.43 -2.30 3.89
N ARG A 32 4.05 -2.87 2.74
CA ARG A 32 2.73 -2.63 2.14
C ARG A 32 1.60 -3.12 3.03
N LEU A 33 1.77 -4.28 3.68
CA LEU A 33 0.79 -4.78 4.64
C LEU A 33 0.67 -3.82 5.84
N VAL A 34 1.78 -3.37 6.41
CA VAL A 34 1.79 -2.39 7.50
C VAL A 34 1.13 -1.09 7.04
N GLN A 35 1.54 -0.52 5.89
CA GLN A 35 1.01 0.72 5.35
C GLN A 35 -0.52 0.68 5.19
N LYS A 36 -1.10 -0.44 4.80
CA LYS A 36 -2.55 -0.60 4.63
C LYS A 36 -3.33 -0.34 5.92
N HIS A 37 -2.73 -0.62 7.08
CA HIS A 37 -3.38 -0.49 8.38
C HIS A 37 -3.12 0.85 9.08
N LEU A 38 -2.19 1.67 8.59
CA LEU A 38 -1.85 2.95 9.22
C LEU A 38 -2.96 4.00 9.10
N PRO A 39 -3.58 4.25 7.92
CA PRO A 39 -4.56 5.35 7.81
C PRO A 39 -5.77 5.20 8.75
N PRO A 40 -6.44 4.03 8.85
CA PRO A 40 -7.56 3.90 9.80
C PRO A 40 -7.13 4.03 11.26
N LEU A 41 -5.90 3.62 11.59
CA LEU A 41 -5.37 3.76 12.94
C LEU A 41 -5.05 5.22 13.27
N ALA A 42 -4.41 5.94 12.37
CA ALA A 42 -4.13 7.36 12.51
C ALA A 42 -5.41 8.20 12.63
N GLU A 43 -6.45 7.82 11.88
CA GLU A 43 -7.77 8.45 11.97
C GLU A 43 -8.46 8.21 13.32
N LEU A 44 -8.42 6.99 13.82
CA LEU A 44 -9.01 6.61 15.10
C LEU A 44 -8.32 7.32 16.28
N LEU A 45 -7.00 7.51 16.18
CA LEU A 45 -6.19 8.11 17.24
C LEU A 45 -6.05 9.63 17.11
N ASP A 46 -6.55 10.21 16.02
CA ASP A 46 -6.39 11.63 15.65
C ASP A 46 -4.91 12.09 15.69
N VAL A 47 -4.02 11.31 15.07
CA VAL A 47 -2.58 11.58 14.98
C VAL A 47 -2.08 11.26 13.58
N GLU A 48 -0.82 11.62 13.29
CA GLU A 48 -0.13 11.11 12.12
C GLU A 48 0.96 10.12 12.52
N ILE A 49 1.26 9.18 11.62
CA ILE A 49 2.20 8.10 11.86
C ILE A 49 3.25 8.10 10.76
N VAL A 50 4.51 7.91 11.13
CA VAL A 50 5.59 7.64 10.18
C VAL A 50 6.44 6.48 10.68
N ILE A 51 6.85 5.60 9.78
CA ILE A 51 7.66 4.42 10.07
C ILE A 51 8.91 4.44 9.20
N MET A 52 10.04 4.28 9.86
CA MET A 52 11.36 4.12 9.24
C MET A 52 11.88 2.70 9.49
N ASN A 53 12.38 2.03 8.47
CA ASN A 53 13.03 0.72 8.64
C ASN A 53 14.47 0.84 9.17
N ALA A 54 15.10 -0.29 9.46
CA ALA A 54 16.46 -0.35 9.99
C ALA A 54 17.52 0.25 9.04
N GLU A 55 17.26 0.24 7.74
CA GLU A 55 18.13 0.81 6.70
C GLU A 55 17.96 2.33 6.54
N GLY A 56 17.01 2.95 7.27
CA GLY A 56 16.78 4.39 7.27
C GLY A 56 15.80 4.88 6.19
N TYR A 57 15.01 4.01 5.60
CA TYR A 57 13.98 4.40 4.63
C TYR A 57 12.61 4.57 5.29
N CYS A 58 11.85 5.55 4.85
CA CYS A 58 10.44 5.68 5.19
C CYS A 58 9.66 4.56 4.51
N VAL A 59 9.07 3.67 5.27
CA VAL A 59 8.37 2.47 4.78
C VAL A 59 6.88 2.48 5.09
N GLY A 60 6.43 3.46 5.86
CA GLY A 60 5.02 3.69 6.15
C GLY A 60 4.79 5.13 6.59
N GLY A 61 3.64 5.69 6.24
CA GLY A 61 3.29 7.05 6.61
C GLY A 61 1.83 7.36 6.41
N THR A 62 1.32 8.34 7.17
CA THR A 62 -0.02 8.91 7.02
C THR A 62 0.06 10.41 6.80
N GLY A 63 -1.03 11.03 6.37
CA GLY A 63 -1.08 12.47 6.12
C GLY A 63 0.07 12.97 5.25
N PRO A 64 0.81 14.00 5.71
CA PRO A 64 1.93 14.56 4.94
C PRO A 64 3.09 13.57 4.74
N TYR A 65 3.27 12.60 5.62
CA TYR A 65 4.35 11.61 5.55
C TYR A 65 4.17 10.57 4.46
N LEU A 66 2.96 10.43 3.91
CA LEU A 66 2.69 9.50 2.81
C LEU A 66 3.57 9.76 1.58
N ARG A 67 3.92 11.02 1.33
CA ARG A 67 4.81 11.41 0.22
C ARG A 67 6.26 10.97 0.41
N GLY A 68 6.66 10.70 1.64
CA GLY A 68 8.01 10.25 1.98
C GLY A 68 8.22 8.73 1.88
N VAL A 69 7.15 7.96 1.68
CA VAL A 69 7.25 6.50 1.62
C VAL A 69 8.09 6.05 0.43
N GLY A 70 9.09 5.21 0.70
CA GLY A 70 10.07 4.72 -0.28
C GLY A 70 11.36 5.55 -0.33
N PHE A 71 11.45 6.70 0.33
CA PHE A 71 12.64 7.54 0.33
C PHE A 71 13.45 7.41 1.61
N ARG A 72 14.74 7.71 1.53
CA ARG A 72 15.62 7.71 2.69
C ARG A 72 15.36 8.91 3.60
N MET A 73 15.30 8.65 4.91
CA MET A 73 15.10 9.69 5.91
C MET A 73 16.40 10.44 6.20
N PRO A 74 16.35 11.73 6.54
CA PRO A 74 17.53 12.47 7.01
C PRO A 74 18.20 11.79 8.20
N ALA A 75 19.53 11.87 8.26
CA ALA A 75 20.34 11.17 9.26
C ALA A 75 20.31 11.79 10.67
N ASP A 76 19.64 12.92 10.85
CA ASP A 76 19.72 13.79 12.04
C ASP A 76 18.35 14.19 12.59
N ASN A 77 17.42 13.23 12.65
CA ASN A 77 16.07 13.43 13.20
C ASN A 77 15.78 12.46 14.38
N ALA A 78 14.61 12.60 15.00
CA ALA A 78 14.21 11.77 16.15
C ALA A 78 14.15 10.27 15.80
N LEU A 79 13.73 9.91 14.57
CA LEU A 79 13.69 8.51 14.11
C LEU A 79 15.10 7.91 14.06
N THR A 80 16.06 8.62 13.45
CA THR A 80 17.45 8.15 13.37
C THR A 80 18.15 8.16 14.72
N TYR A 81 17.79 9.07 15.61
CA TYR A 81 18.25 9.03 17.00
C TYR A 81 17.77 7.75 17.70
N SER A 82 16.47 7.44 17.62
CA SER A 82 15.89 6.25 18.22
C SER A 82 16.48 4.95 17.61
N LEU A 83 16.73 4.93 16.30
CA LEU A 83 17.39 3.80 15.64
C LEU A 83 18.79 3.53 16.20
N ARG A 84 19.58 4.59 16.44
CA ARG A 84 20.97 4.46 16.92
C ARG A 84 21.06 4.18 18.41
N SER A 85 20.20 4.81 19.22
CA SER A 85 20.23 4.69 20.68
C SER A 85 19.47 3.49 21.21
N GLY A 86 18.52 2.96 20.42
CA GLY A 86 17.58 1.94 20.88
C GLY A 86 16.57 2.47 21.91
N GLN A 87 16.46 3.79 22.09
CA GLN A 87 15.60 4.41 23.10
C GLN A 87 14.37 5.08 22.48
N SER A 88 13.27 5.01 23.22
CA SER A 88 12.08 5.82 22.92
C SER A 88 12.27 7.25 23.45
N SER A 89 11.63 8.19 22.78
CA SER A 89 11.63 9.59 23.20
C SER A 89 10.24 10.22 23.00
N MET A 90 9.88 11.12 23.93
CA MET A 90 8.72 11.99 23.83
C MET A 90 9.20 13.41 23.65
N VAL A 91 8.80 14.07 22.59
CA VAL A 91 9.10 15.47 22.31
C VAL A 91 7.81 16.27 22.48
N LEU A 92 7.78 17.13 23.49
CA LEU A 92 6.62 17.98 23.81
C LEU A 92 6.79 19.42 23.34
N THR A 93 8.02 19.81 23.12
CA THR A 93 8.41 21.15 22.65
C THR A 93 9.48 21.01 21.58
N PRO A 94 9.10 20.73 20.33
CA PRO A 94 10.06 20.50 19.25
C PRO A 94 11.10 21.62 19.14
N GLY A 95 12.36 21.23 18.96
CA GLY A 95 13.50 22.13 18.88
C GLY A 95 14.14 22.48 20.24
N LYS A 96 13.54 22.12 21.39
CA LYS A 96 14.08 22.38 22.72
C LYS A 96 14.67 21.17 23.42
N GLU A 97 14.15 19.97 23.13
CA GLU A 97 14.60 18.72 23.72
C GLU A 97 15.96 18.28 23.17
N GLU A 98 16.63 17.41 23.92
CA GLU A 98 17.98 16.91 23.60
C GLU A 98 18.04 16.23 22.23
N VAL A 99 17.05 15.42 21.91
CA VAL A 99 16.92 14.73 20.62
C VAL A 99 16.84 15.72 19.43
N CYS A 100 16.41 16.96 19.69
CA CYS A 100 16.31 18.00 18.67
C CYS A 100 17.61 18.79 18.48
N ARG A 101 18.65 18.58 19.30
CA ARG A 101 19.88 19.41 19.26
C ARG A 101 20.62 19.32 17.95
N THR A 102 20.65 18.11 17.35
CA THR A 102 21.35 17.82 16.10
C THR A 102 20.42 17.82 14.89
N CYS A 103 19.10 18.00 15.10
CA CYS A 103 18.12 17.93 14.02
C CYS A 103 18.27 19.14 13.08
N SER A 104 18.44 18.89 11.78
CA SER A 104 18.50 19.93 10.74
C SER A 104 17.19 20.71 10.61
N GLY A 105 16.05 20.10 10.99
CA GLY A 105 14.74 20.73 11.07
C GLY A 105 14.50 21.60 12.31
N LYS A 106 15.51 21.80 13.17
CA LYS A 106 15.42 22.61 14.39
C LYS A 106 15.00 24.04 14.07
N GLY A 107 13.89 24.48 14.65
CA GLY A 107 13.32 25.82 14.43
C GLY A 107 12.31 25.94 13.30
N ALA A 108 12.15 24.90 12.48
CA ALA A 108 11.12 24.81 11.45
C ALA A 108 10.36 23.47 11.52
N CYS A 109 10.36 22.82 12.70
CA CYS A 109 9.62 21.59 12.93
C CYS A 109 8.12 21.90 12.86
N ALA A 110 7.40 21.19 12.02
CA ALA A 110 5.95 21.33 11.89
C ALA A 110 5.20 20.60 13.01
N ASP A 111 5.85 19.66 13.69
CA ASP A 111 5.27 18.91 14.79
C ASP A 111 5.03 19.83 16.00
N VAL A 112 3.89 19.66 16.64
CA VAL A 112 3.62 20.28 17.96
C VAL A 112 4.10 19.36 19.08
N ALA A 113 4.00 18.05 18.88
CA ALA A 113 4.58 17.01 19.73
C ALA A 113 4.77 15.73 18.94
N ASN A 114 5.68 14.86 19.40
CA ASN A 114 5.78 13.52 18.86
C ASN A 114 6.28 12.51 19.90
N PHE A 115 5.89 11.24 19.70
CA PHE A 115 6.47 10.09 20.39
C PHE A 115 7.22 9.27 19.35
N THR A 116 8.44 8.86 19.67
CA THR A 116 9.28 8.04 18.78
C THR A 116 9.82 6.85 19.56
N GLY A 117 9.71 5.66 18.98
CA GLY A 117 10.21 4.44 19.62
C GLY A 117 10.65 3.38 18.64
N PRO A 118 11.66 2.55 19.02
CA PRO A 118 12.13 1.43 18.21
C PRO A 118 11.20 0.23 18.35
N VAL A 119 10.93 -0.47 17.25
CA VAL A 119 10.27 -1.77 17.24
C VAL A 119 11.34 -2.85 17.17
N VAL A 120 11.42 -3.65 18.22
CA VAL A 120 12.42 -4.71 18.38
C VAL A 120 11.76 -6.06 18.17
N ILE A 121 12.30 -6.86 17.28
CA ILE A 121 11.88 -8.26 17.03
C ILE A 121 13.15 -9.11 17.07
N GLU A 122 13.12 -10.19 17.86
CA GLU A 122 14.27 -11.11 18.01
C GLU A 122 15.58 -10.41 18.37
N ASN A 123 15.49 -9.38 19.21
CA ASN A 123 16.62 -8.58 19.70
C ASN A 123 17.27 -7.65 18.62
N GLU A 124 16.61 -7.46 17.49
CA GLU A 124 17.02 -6.53 16.44
C GLU A 124 15.98 -5.41 16.25
N ILE A 125 16.45 -4.18 16.04
CA ILE A 125 15.55 -3.08 15.69
C ILE A 125 15.18 -3.23 14.21
N VAL A 126 13.93 -3.59 13.94
CA VAL A 126 13.42 -3.76 12.58
C VAL A 126 12.81 -2.49 12.01
N ALA A 127 12.35 -1.61 12.88
CA ALA A 127 11.77 -0.33 12.52
C ALA A 127 11.85 0.69 13.68
N VAL A 128 11.63 1.94 13.34
CA VAL A 128 11.33 3.02 14.29
C VAL A 128 10.00 3.63 13.88
N VAL A 129 9.11 3.77 14.84
CA VAL A 129 7.79 4.38 14.68
C VAL A 129 7.81 5.76 15.34
N GLN A 130 7.29 6.75 14.64
CA GLN A 130 7.01 8.06 15.21
C GLN A 130 5.51 8.35 15.05
N ILE A 131 4.89 8.77 16.15
CA ILE A 131 3.51 9.22 16.24
C ILE A 131 3.55 10.71 16.45
N VAL A 132 2.87 11.47 15.58
CA VAL A 132 3.06 12.92 15.45
C VAL A 132 1.75 13.66 15.65
N ALA A 133 1.81 14.74 16.40
CA ALA A 133 0.74 15.73 16.59
C ALA A 133 1.11 17.03 15.89
N PHE A 134 0.17 17.58 15.12
CA PHE A 134 0.30 18.86 14.43
C PHE A 134 -0.57 19.97 15.07
N THR A 135 -1.41 19.62 16.04
CA THR A 135 -2.29 20.54 16.75
C THR A 135 -2.23 20.30 18.25
N ASP A 136 -2.62 21.28 19.06
CA ASP A 136 -2.67 21.12 20.52
C ASP A 136 -3.69 20.07 20.97
N ASN A 137 -4.80 19.89 20.22
CA ASN A 137 -5.75 18.82 20.49
C ASN A 137 -5.11 17.43 20.26
N GLN A 138 -4.42 17.25 19.16
CA GLN A 138 -3.66 16.02 18.87
C GLN A 138 -2.55 15.77 19.89
N ARG A 139 -1.91 16.84 20.39
CA ARG A 139 -0.91 16.74 21.46
C ARG A 139 -1.50 16.18 22.75
N ALA A 140 -2.70 16.59 23.13
CA ALA A 140 -3.38 16.07 24.31
C ALA A 140 -3.70 14.56 24.14
N GLU A 141 -4.20 14.17 22.98
CA GLU A 141 -4.44 12.75 22.62
C GLU A 141 -3.14 11.94 22.60
N LEU A 142 -2.07 12.47 22.02
CA LEU A 142 -0.75 11.84 21.98
C LEU A 142 -0.25 11.54 23.40
N LEU A 143 -0.33 12.49 24.32
CA LEU A 143 0.11 12.34 25.72
C LEU A 143 -0.64 11.20 26.44
N MET A 144 -1.91 11.01 26.11
CA MET A 144 -2.75 10.00 26.76
C MET A 144 -2.63 8.61 26.11
N LYS A 145 -2.35 8.54 24.82
CA LYS A 145 -2.52 7.31 24.02
C LYS A 145 -1.25 6.84 23.31
N SER A 146 -0.14 7.59 23.35
CA SER A 146 1.06 7.27 22.55
C SER A 146 1.64 5.90 22.82
N GLU A 147 1.73 5.47 24.07
CA GLU A 147 2.27 4.15 24.42
C GLU A 147 1.40 3.03 23.86
N LYS A 148 0.07 3.16 24.01
CA LYS A 148 -0.87 2.16 23.51
C LYS A 148 -0.94 2.15 21.99
N ALA A 149 -0.86 3.31 21.35
CA ALA A 149 -0.77 3.45 19.90
C ALA A 149 0.51 2.81 19.37
N PHE A 150 1.64 3.07 20.02
CA PHE A 150 2.92 2.47 19.68
C PHE A 150 2.90 0.95 19.83
N GLU A 151 2.31 0.43 20.91
CA GLU A 151 2.14 -1.01 21.13
C GLU A 151 1.33 -1.65 19.98
N LEU A 152 0.19 -1.07 19.61
CA LEU A 152 -0.63 -1.56 18.50
C LEU A 152 0.11 -1.56 17.16
N ILE A 153 0.84 -0.48 16.85
CA ILE A 153 1.63 -0.39 15.62
C ILE A 153 2.74 -1.45 15.65
N SER A 154 3.41 -1.62 16.80
CA SER A 154 4.45 -2.63 16.97
C SER A 154 3.93 -4.06 16.78
N GLN A 155 2.70 -4.36 17.24
CA GLN A 155 2.04 -5.64 17.01
C GLN A 155 1.73 -5.85 15.52
N ILE A 156 1.26 -4.83 14.80
CA ILE A 156 1.02 -4.91 13.35
C ILE A 156 2.34 -5.20 12.62
N ILE A 157 3.43 -4.53 12.99
CA ILE A 157 4.76 -4.77 12.42
C ILE A 157 5.22 -6.19 12.75
N GLY A 158 5.09 -6.63 14.01
CA GLY A 158 5.44 -7.99 14.44
C GLY A 158 4.68 -9.07 13.67
N PHE A 159 3.38 -8.85 13.44
CA PHE A 159 2.57 -9.75 12.63
C PHE A 159 3.03 -9.79 11.15
N ALA A 160 3.35 -8.65 10.57
CA ALA A 160 3.89 -8.57 9.22
C ALA A 160 5.27 -9.27 9.12
N TRP A 161 6.08 -9.20 10.19
CA TRP A 161 7.38 -9.90 10.29
C TRP A 161 7.22 -11.42 10.40
N ALA A 162 6.30 -11.89 11.23
CA ALA A 162 6.00 -13.32 11.39
C ALA A 162 5.52 -13.91 10.05
N ARG A 163 4.58 -13.25 9.37
CA ARG A 163 4.12 -13.69 8.03
C ARG A 163 5.23 -13.73 6.99
N GLY A 164 6.18 -12.83 7.06
CA GLY A 164 7.31 -12.80 6.12
C GLY A 164 8.28 -13.97 6.26
N ARG A 165 8.33 -14.62 7.43
CA ARG A 165 9.11 -15.86 7.63
C ARG A 165 8.39 -17.09 7.09
N ASP A 166 7.07 -17.11 7.21
CA ASP A 166 6.25 -18.16 6.62
C ASP A 166 6.22 -18.07 5.09
N VAL A 167 6.43 -16.87 4.54
CA VAL A 167 6.49 -16.63 3.07
C VAL A 167 7.86 -16.99 2.48
N GLU A 168 8.95 -16.93 3.26
CA GLU A 168 10.25 -17.48 2.82
C GLU A 168 10.27 -19.02 2.80
N SER A 169 9.38 -19.66 3.57
CA SER A 169 9.22 -21.12 3.60
C SER A 169 8.01 -21.63 2.78
N LEU A 170 7.08 -20.76 2.41
CA LEU A 170 6.09 -21.09 1.40
C LEU A 170 6.72 -20.77 0.05
N PRO A 171 6.70 -21.70 -0.92
CA PRO A 171 6.99 -21.34 -2.29
C PRO A 171 6.13 -20.10 -2.61
N GLU A 172 6.71 -19.09 -3.23
CA GLU A 172 5.95 -17.96 -3.78
C GLU A 172 4.66 -18.57 -4.32
N GLN A 173 3.52 -18.20 -3.70
CA GLN A 173 2.28 -18.55 -4.37
C GLN A 173 2.42 -17.85 -5.72
N PRO A 174 2.56 -18.60 -6.81
CA PRO A 174 2.80 -17.99 -8.09
C PRO A 174 1.68 -16.96 -8.23
N ARG A 175 2.03 -15.70 -8.45
CA ARG A 175 1.07 -14.74 -8.97
C ARG A 175 0.38 -15.52 -10.03
N ASP A 176 -0.92 -15.70 -9.91
CA ASP A 176 -1.63 -16.51 -10.85
C ASP A 176 -1.55 -15.76 -12.18
N ASP A 177 -0.41 -15.91 -12.86
CA ASP A 177 -0.07 -15.24 -14.13
C ASP A 177 -1.16 -15.51 -15.19
N ARG A 178 -2.02 -16.49 -14.87
CA ARG A 178 -3.24 -16.78 -15.65
C ARG A 178 -4.27 -15.66 -15.57
N PHE A 179 -4.19 -14.77 -14.56
CA PHE A 179 -5.18 -13.70 -14.32
C PHE A 179 -4.55 -12.34 -14.07
N PRO A 180 -3.70 -11.81 -14.98
CA PRO A 180 -2.97 -10.56 -14.74
C PRO A 180 -3.91 -9.36 -14.56
N SER A 181 -5.09 -9.40 -15.20
CA SER A 181 -6.09 -8.33 -15.18
C SER A 181 -7.15 -8.45 -14.08
N ILE A 182 -7.24 -9.61 -13.38
CA ILE A 182 -8.23 -9.84 -12.32
C ILE A 182 -7.57 -9.73 -10.95
N ILE A 183 -7.67 -8.55 -10.37
CA ILE A 183 -7.07 -8.22 -9.07
C ILE A 183 -8.05 -8.54 -7.94
N GLY A 184 -7.57 -9.22 -6.90
CA GLY A 184 -8.32 -9.50 -5.68
C GLY A 184 -8.17 -10.94 -5.19
N GLU A 185 -8.35 -11.10 -3.85
CA GLU A 185 -8.22 -12.36 -3.12
C GLU A 185 -9.46 -12.69 -2.28
N SER A 186 -10.56 -11.96 -2.48
CA SER A 186 -11.81 -12.28 -1.79
C SER A 186 -12.31 -13.66 -2.19
N LYS A 187 -13.07 -14.32 -1.30
CA LYS A 187 -13.69 -15.61 -1.60
C LYS A 187 -14.51 -15.61 -2.91
N ALA A 188 -15.11 -14.46 -3.25
CA ALA A 188 -15.87 -14.29 -4.49
C ALA A 188 -14.93 -14.29 -5.71
N ILE A 189 -13.83 -13.54 -5.67
CA ILE A 189 -12.84 -13.50 -6.75
C ILE A 189 -12.15 -14.86 -6.95
N LEU A 190 -11.80 -15.55 -5.85
CA LEU A 190 -11.21 -16.90 -5.96
C LEU A 190 -12.18 -17.90 -6.62
N ARG A 191 -13.48 -17.83 -6.28
CA ARG A 191 -14.51 -18.64 -6.93
C ARG A 191 -14.67 -18.28 -8.41
N LEU A 192 -14.60 -16.98 -8.74
CA LEU A 192 -14.64 -16.50 -10.12
C LEU A 192 -13.45 -17.04 -10.94
N LYS A 193 -12.22 -16.94 -10.42
CA LYS A 193 -11.02 -17.50 -11.06
C LYS A 193 -11.14 -18.99 -11.31
N ALA A 194 -11.64 -19.74 -10.34
CA ALA A 194 -11.89 -21.17 -10.51
C ALA A 194 -12.95 -21.47 -11.60
N ALA A 195 -14.01 -20.67 -11.68
CA ALA A 195 -15.04 -20.80 -12.71
C ALA A 195 -14.49 -20.48 -14.11
N ILE A 196 -13.65 -19.45 -14.24
CA ILE A 196 -12.96 -19.10 -15.51
C ILE A 196 -12.12 -20.27 -16.00
N LEU A 197 -11.27 -20.87 -15.15
CA LEU A 197 -10.44 -22.02 -15.53
C LEU A 197 -11.29 -23.23 -15.98
N LYS A 198 -12.39 -23.48 -15.28
CA LYS A 198 -13.31 -24.55 -15.64
C LYS A 198 -13.97 -24.30 -17.01
N ALA A 199 -14.38 -23.05 -17.27
CA ALA A 199 -14.99 -22.67 -18.55
C ALA A 199 -13.96 -22.70 -19.68
N ALA A 200 -12.77 -22.19 -19.46
CA ALA A 200 -11.68 -22.13 -20.44
C ALA A 200 -11.23 -23.50 -20.96
N GLY A 201 -11.34 -24.56 -20.14
CA GLY A 201 -11.02 -25.94 -20.51
C GLY A 201 -12.09 -26.61 -21.37
N THR A 202 -13.18 -25.93 -21.75
CA THR A 202 -14.29 -26.50 -22.52
C THR A 202 -14.51 -25.75 -23.82
N ASN A 203 -15.27 -26.38 -24.75
CA ASN A 203 -15.77 -25.73 -25.97
C ASN A 203 -17.21 -25.19 -25.82
N ALA A 204 -17.70 -25.08 -24.59
CA ALA A 204 -19.05 -24.60 -24.33
C ALA A 204 -19.15 -23.07 -24.51
N THR A 205 -20.32 -22.62 -24.94
CA THR A 205 -20.65 -21.18 -24.92
C THR A 205 -20.73 -20.66 -23.49
N VAL A 206 -20.03 -19.57 -23.18
CA VAL A 206 -19.98 -18.98 -21.86
C VAL A 206 -20.82 -17.70 -21.83
N LEU A 207 -21.81 -17.64 -20.94
CA LEU A 207 -22.60 -16.44 -20.67
C LEU A 207 -22.07 -15.76 -19.43
N ILE A 208 -21.63 -14.49 -19.55
CA ILE A 208 -21.14 -13.66 -18.45
C ILE A 208 -22.19 -12.58 -18.15
N GLN A 209 -22.76 -12.61 -16.96
CA GLN A 209 -23.77 -11.65 -16.52
C GLN A 209 -23.26 -10.74 -15.39
N GLY A 210 -23.71 -9.51 -15.38
CA GLY A 210 -23.37 -8.52 -14.36
C GLY A 210 -23.74 -7.11 -14.80
N GLU A 211 -23.74 -6.16 -13.87
CA GLU A 211 -24.02 -4.75 -14.12
C GLU A 211 -22.95 -4.11 -15.03
N SER A 212 -23.26 -2.95 -15.61
CA SER A 212 -22.30 -2.19 -16.40
C SER A 212 -21.09 -1.80 -15.51
N GLY A 213 -19.87 -1.88 -16.08
CA GLY A 213 -18.64 -1.54 -15.35
C GLY A 213 -18.09 -2.61 -14.39
N THR A 214 -18.71 -3.79 -14.27
CA THR A 214 -18.25 -4.88 -13.37
C THR A 214 -17.07 -5.71 -13.91
N GLY A 215 -16.49 -5.35 -15.05
CA GLY A 215 -15.31 -6.04 -15.61
C GLY A 215 -15.64 -7.31 -16.40
N LYS A 216 -16.85 -7.45 -16.96
CA LYS A 216 -17.25 -8.62 -17.80
C LYS A 216 -16.30 -8.89 -18.95
N GLU A 217 -15.76 -7.84 -19.57
CA GLU A 217 -14.80 -7.94 -20.65
C GLU A 217 -13.47 -8.55 -20.19
N LEU A 218 -12.97 -8.16 -19.00
CA LEU A 218 -11.77 -8.75 -18.39
C LEU A 218 -11.97 -10.24 -18.10
N ILE A 219 -13.19 -10.64 -17.71
CA ILE A 219 -13.52 -12.07 -17.50
C ILE A 219 -13.52 -12.84 -18.82
N ALA A 220 -14.11 -12.27 -19.88
CA ALA A 220 -14.12 -12.88 -21.21
C ALA A 220 -12.70 -13.05 -21.76
N GLN A 221 -11.86 -12.01 -21.64
CA GLN A 221 -10.44 -12.06 -21.99
C GLN A 221 -9.72 -13.16 -21.20
N ALA A 222 -9.93 -13.24 -19.89
CA ALA A 222 -9.29 -14.25 -19.04
C ALA A 222 -9.74 -15.69 -19.39
N VAL A 223 -10.98 -15.91 -19.83
CA VAL A 223 -11.43 -17.20 -20.37
C VAL A 223 -10.68 -17.55 -21.63
N HIS A 224 -10.52 -16.60 -22.57
CA HIS A 224 -9.76 -16.80 -23.79
C HIS A 224 -8.28 -17.12 -23.51
N ASP A 225 -7.60 -16.30 -22.70
CA ASP A 225 -6.18 -16.41 -22.38
C ASP A 225 -5.83 -17.73 -21.68
N ASN A 226 -6.78 -18.32 -20.95
CA ASN A 226 -6.61 -19.61 -20.28
C ASN A 226 -7.17 -20.80 -21.09
N SER A 227 -7.63 -20.58 -22.33
CA SER A 227 -8.18 -21.64 -23.18
C SER A 227 -7.13 -22.27 -24.11
N PRO A 228 -7.37 -23.43 -24.68
CA PRO A 228 -6.52 -23.99 -25.73
C PRO A 228 -6.37 -23.08 -26.96
N ARG A 229 -7.20 -22.06 -27.08
CA ARG A 229 -7.21 -21.09 -28.19
C ARG A 229 -6.51 -19.77 -27.85
N HIS A 230 -5.80 -19.68 -26.74
CA HIS A 230 -5.14 -18.46 -26.26
C HIS A 230 -4.17 -17.83 -27.26
N THR A 231 -3.65 -18.59 -28.23
CA THR A 231 -2.79 -18.08 -29.31
C THR A 231 -3.57 -17.52 -30.50
N GLY A 232 -4.90 -17.74 -30.53
CA GLY A 232 -5.77 -17.19 -31.55
C GLY A 232 -6.21 -15.76 -31.26
N PRO A 233 -6.87 -15.09 -32.24
CA PRO A 233 -7.36 -13.74 -32.02
C PRO A 233 -8.55 -13.74 -31.05
N PHE A 234 -8.56 -12.78 -30.11
CA PHE A 234 -9.73 -12.42 -29.32
C PHE A 234 -10.47 -11.29 -30.01
N VAL A 235 -11.66 -11.56 -30.52
CA VAL A 235 -12.47 -10.57 -31.23
C VAL A 235 -13.66 -10.18 -30.36
N ALA A 236 -13.66 -8.94 -29.87
CA ALA A 236 -14.75 -8.37 -29.09
C ALA A 236 -15.67 -7.55 -30.02
N ILE A 237 -16.97 -7.84 -30.01
CA ILE A 237 -17.97 -7.14 -30.81
C ILE A 237 -19.01 -6.52 -29.86
N ASN A 238 -19.23 -5.21 -30.00
CA ASN A 238 -20.31 -4.53 -29.30
C ASN A 238 -21.57 -4.53 -30.18
N CYS A 239 -22.44 -5.52 -29.97
CA CYS A 239 -23.68 -5.64 -30.75
C CYS A 239 -24.61 -4.43 -30.64
N GLY A 240 -24.55 -3.66 -29.53
CA GLY A 240 -25.34 -2.43 -29.37
C GLY A 240 -24.86 -1.26 -30.22
N ALA A 241 -23.63 -1.32 -30.73
CA ALA A 241 -23.05 -0.29 -31.60
C ALA A 241 -23.20 -0.61 -33.10
N ILE A 242 -23.64 -1.82 -33.46
CA ILE A 242 -23.83 -2.21 -34.85
C ILE A 242 -25.29 -1.91 -35.28
N PRO A 243 -25.50 -1.15 -36.37
CA PRO A 243 -26.81 -0.96 -36.93
C PRO A 243 -27.45 -2.31 -37.28
N GLU A 244 -28.74 -2.45 -37.04
CA GLU A 244 -29.50 -3.71 -37.26
C GLU A 244 -29.34 -4.24 -38.69
N SER A 245 -29.30 -3.35 -39.68
CA SER A 245 -29.10 -3.67 -41.11
C SER A 245 -27.71 -4.22 -41.45
N LEU A 246 -26.71 -4.06 -40.60
CA LEU A 246 -25.34 -4.51 -40.83
C LEU A 246 -24.95 -5.71 -39.93
N MET A 247 -25.80 -6.08 -38.99
CA MET A 247 -25.50 -7.07 -37.97
C MET A 247 -25.13 -8.42 -38.55
N GLU A 248 -25.89 -8.89 -39.55
CA GLU A 248 -25.65 -10.21 -40.22
C GLU A 248 -24.31 -10.20 -40.97
N SER A 249 -24.02 -9.12 -41.71
CA SER A 249 -22.79 -9.01 -42.48
C SER A 249 -21.55 -8.88 -41.62
N GLU A 250 -21.65 -8.16 -40.51
CA GLU A 250 -20.54 -7.99 -39.55
C GLU A 250 -20.26 -9.27 -38.72
N LEU A 251 -21.30 -10.05 -38.38
CA LEU A 251 -21.15 -11.28 -37.60
C LEU A 251 -20.76 -12.48 -38.45
N PHE A 252 -21.27 -12.60 -39.66
CA PHE A 252 -21.14 -13.79 -40.50
C PHE A 252 -20.40 -13.55 -41.81
N GLY A 253 -20.05 -12.31 -42.09
CA GLY A 253 -19.42 -11.92 -43.34
C GLY A 253 -20.42 -11.83 -44.51
N TYR A 254 -19.91 -11.40 -45.66
CA TYR A 254 -20.69 -11.35 -46.92
C TYR A 254 -19.85 -11.92 -48.07
N GLU A 255 -20.52 -12.50 -49.05
CA GLU A 255 -19.86 -12.90 -50.30
C GLU A 255 -19.62 -11.66 -51.19
N PRO A 256 -18.42 -11.52 -51.78
CA PRO A 256 -18.14 -10.38 -52.67
C PRO A 256 -19.13 -10.40 -53.88
N GLY A 257 -20.03 -9.40 -53.91
CA GLY A 257 -20.98 -9.23 -55.00
C GLY A 257 -22.44 -9.56 -54.68
N ALA A 258 -22.76 -9.79 -53.40
CA ALA A 258 -24.17 -9.96 -52.96
C ALA A 258 -24.76 -8.60 -52.57
#